data_b2d5e8b4d882c6522634761dae13ad59
#
_entry.id   b2d5e8b4d882c6522634761dae13ad59
#
_cell.length_a   1.000
_cell.length_b   1.000
_cell.length_c   1.000
_cell.angle_alpha   90.00
_cell.angle_beta   90.00
_cell.angle_gamma   90.00
#
_symmetry.space_group_name_H-M   'P 1'
#
loop_
_entity.id
_entity.type
_entity.pdbx_description
1 polymer ?
#
loop_
_entity_poly.entity_id
_entity_poly.type
_entity_poly.pdbx_seq_one_letter_code
_entity_poly.pdbx_strand_id
1 'polypeptide(L)'
;MNARRTAFLGGLALATVITGSPAPRAQGIQINPFSQYYENVARAAKQNQAGQVRSLIANGGYPDQTDDEGRTGMHYAAINGNLQIIAILIKGGAKLDPKEKLGNTPLHLAADVNQVEAVKLLLDVGAAVDPDNKNGMTPLMIAASRGNVEIVQALLAKGASVTKTDYTGRDAVGWAAESRHPAVVQAIKRAQSAKKS
;
A
#
# COMPACT_ATOMS: atom_id res chain seq x y z
N MET A 1 -39.72 -64.94 -31.17
CA MET A 1 -40.75 -64.65 -30.17
C MET A 1 -40.42 -63.35 -29.53
N ASN A 2 -41.27 -62.40 -29.83
CA ASN A 2 -41.58 -61.12 -29.19
C ASN A 2 -40.48 -60.13 -28.76
N ALA A 3 -40.19 -59.24 -29.69
CA ALA A 3 -39.66 -57.91 -29.46
C ALA A 3 -40.76 -57.00 -28.83
N ARG A 4 -40.45 -56.23 -27.80
CA ARG A 4 -41.21 -55.04 -27.42
C ARG A 4 -40.32 -53.82 -27.47
N ARG A 5 -40.59 -52.98 -28.49
CA ARG A 5 -40.14 -51.61 -28.60
C ARG A 5 -40.99 -50.77 -27.67
N THR A 6 -40.38 -50.03 -26.78
CA THR A 6 -41.03 -48.92 -26.09
C THR A 6 -40.51 -47.59 -26.67
N ALA A 7 -41.44 -46.86 -27.30
CA ALA A 7 -41.23 -45.53 -27.82
C ALA A 7 -41.23 -44.53 -26.68
N PHE A 8 -40.24 -43.65 -26.66
CA PHE A 8 -40.20 -42.50 -25.73
C PHE A 8 -40.83 -41.29 -26.44
N LEU A 9 -42.00 -40.90 -25.97
CA LEU A 9 -42.72 -39.73 -26.43
C LEU A 9 -42.01 -38.46 -25.89
N GLY A 10 -41.62 -37.58 -26.80
CA GLY A 10 -41.07 -36.29 -26.50
C GLY A 10 -42.16 -35.34 -25.96
N GLY A 11 -41.92 -34.85 -24.75
CA GLY A 11 -42.71 -33.75 -24.19
C GLY A 11 -42.16 -32.42 -24.64
N LEU A 12 -42.90 -31.69 -25.46
CA LEU A 12 -42.65 -30.32 -25.85
C LEU A 12 -42.99 -29.40 -24.63
N ALA A 13 -42.00 -28.92 -23.93
CA ALA A 13 -42.20 -27.90 -22.92
C ALA A 13 -42.20 -26.51 -23.58
N LEU A 14 -43.36 -25.88 -23.61
CA LEU A 14 -43.50 -24.47 -24.00
C LEU A 14 -42.80 -23.59 -22.98
N ALA A 15 -41.71 -22.98 -23.41
CA ALA A 15 -41.03 -21.95 -22.62
C ALA A 15 -41.80 -20.63 -22.78
N THR A 16 -42.48 -20.19 -21.73
CA THR A 16 -43.00 -18.82 -21.59
C THR A 16 -41.82 -17.85 -21.54
N VAL A 17 -41.73 -17.00 -22.52
CA VAL A 17 -40.76 -15.87 -22.55
C VAL A 17 -41.26 -14.84 -21.53
N ILE A 18 -40.62 -14.79 -20.34
CA ILE A 18 -40.75 -13.68 -19.42
C ILE A 18 -39.75 -12.62 -19.86
N THR A 19 -40.26 -11.54 -20.48
CA THR A 19 -39.52 -10.33 -20.80
C THR A 19 -39.34 -9.52 -19.51
N GLY A 20 -38.36 -9.94 -18.67
CA GLY A 20 -37.84 -9.15 -17.59
C GLY A 20 -36.39 -8.79 -17.96
N SER A 21 -36.08 -7.49 -17.98
CA SER A 21 -34.71 -7.02 -18.15
C SER A 21 -33.79 -7.76 -17.16
N PRO A 22 -32.70 -8.37 -17.60
CA PRO A 22 -31.79 -8.99 -16.67
C PRO A 22 -31.16 -7.88 -15.82
N ALA A 23 -31.39 -7.93 -14.51
CA ALA A 23 -30.54 -7.21 -13.56
C ALA A 23 -29.07 -7.51 -13.90
N PRO A 24 -28.15 -6.53 -13.73
CA PRO A 24 -26.75 -6.78 -13.99
C PRO A 24 -26.33 -7.97 -13.12
N ARG A 25 -26.14 -9.12 -13.76
CA ARG A 25 -25.52 -10.27 -13.12
C ARG A 25 -24.18 -9.76 -12.61
N ALA A 26 -24.02 -9.74 -11.28
CA ALA A 26 -22.70 -9.79 -10.70
C ALA A 26 -21.98 -10.97 -11.39
N GLN A 27 -21.15 -10.66 -12.37
CA GLN A 27 -20.25 -11.65 -12.94
C GLN A 27 -19.40 -12.10 -11.78
N GLY A 28 -19.70 -13.30 -11.27
CA GLY A 28 -18.88 -13.93 -10.28
C GLY A 28 -17.45 -13.88 -10.77
N ILE A 29 -16.59 -13.22 -10.02
CA ILE A 29 -15.15 -13.17 -10.27
C ILE A 29 -14.75 -14.62 -10.41
N GLN A 30 -14.51 -15.07 -11.66
CA GLN A 30 -13.86 -16.36 -11.91
C GLN A 30 -12.44 -16.21 -11.42
N ILE A 31 -12.24 -16.51 -10.13
CA ILE A 31 -10.90 -16.59 -9.54
C ILE A 31 -10.26 -17.80 -10.24
N ASN A 32 -9.49 -17.53 -11.29
CA ASN A 32 -8.61 -18.53 -11.85
C ASN A 32 -7.62 -18.89 -10.72
N PRO A 33 -7.64 -20.13 -10.19
CA PRO A 33 -6.75 -20.51 -9.07
C PRO A 33 -5.27 -20.38 -9.44
N PHE A 34 -4.94 -20.25 -10.73
CA PHE A 34 -3.59 -19.99 -11.22
C PHE A 34 -3.28 -18.50 -11.40
N SER A 35 -4.26 -17.57 -11.45
CA SER A 35 -4.01 -16.13 -11.53
C SER A 35 -3.43 -15.57 -10.25
N GLN A 36 -3.66 -16.23 -9.12
CA GLN A 36 -3.08 -15.92 -7.82
C GLN A 36 -1.55 -15.97 -7.84
N TYR A 37 -0.94 -16.72 -8.76
CA TYR A 37 0.50 -16.84 -8.93
C TYR A 37 1.10 -15.87 -9.96
N TYR A 38 0.30 -15.28 -10.85
CA TYR A 38 0.87 -14.64 -12.04
C TYR A 38 0.72 -13.13 -12.14
N GLU A 39 -0.34 -12.52 -11.62
CA GLU A 39 -0.51 -11.06 -11.76
C GLU A 39 -1.34 -10.47 -10.63
N ASN A 40 -0.69 -9.92 -9.63
CA ASN A 40 -1.35 -9.11 -8.62
C ASN A 40 -0.82 -7.67 -8.62
N VAL A 41 -1.61 -6.75 -8.07
CA VAL A 41 -1.27 -5.31 -7.99
C VAL A 41 0.07 -5.10 -7.28
N ALA A 42 0.34 -5.83 -6.19
CA ALA A 42 1.60 -5.73 -5.45
C ALA A 42 2.80 -6.16 -6.31
N ARG A 43 2.67 -7.25 -7.07
CA ARG A 43 3.73 -7.73 -7.97
C ARG A 43 4.00 -6.76 -9.12
N ALA A 44 2.95 -6.24 -9.76
CA ALA A 44 3.09 -5.24 -10.82
C ALA A 44 3.76 -3.96 -10.30
N ALA A 45 3.40 -3.50 -9.10
CA ALA A 45 4.03 -2.36 -8.45
C ALA A 45 5.50 -2.65 -8.07
N LYS A 46 5.82 -3.85 -7.58
CA LYS A 46 7.20 -4.30 -7.31
C LYS A 46 8.08 -4.24 -8.56
N GLN A 47 7.51 -4.62 -9.70
CA GLN A 47 8.17 -4.57 -11.01
C GLN A 47 8.16 -3.17 -11.64
N ASN A 48 7.63 -2.17 -10.93
CA ASN A 48 7.54 -0.77 -11.39
C ASN A 48 6.72 -0.57 -12.67
N GLN A 49 5.71 -1.43 -12.91
CA GLN A 49 4.90 -1.46 -14.13
C GLN A 49 3.59 -0.68 -13.97
N ALA A 50 3.65 0.65 -14.08
CA ALA A 50 2.50 1.52 -13.86
C ALA A 50 1.31 1.22 -14.80
N GLY A 51 1.57 0.86 -16.05
CA GLY A 51 0.54 0.47 -17.02
C GLY A 51 -0.22 -0.77 -16.58
N GLN A 52 0.49 -1.78 -16.07
CA GLN A 52 -0.11 -3.03 -15.59
C GLN A 52 -0.90 -2.81 -14.30
N VAL A 53 -0.36 -2.02 -13.34
CA VAL A 53 -1.10 -1.64 -12.13
C VAL A 53 -2.42 -0.98 -12.49
N ARG A 54 -2.42 -0.05 -13.47
CA ARG A 54 -3.63 0.62 -13.94
C ARG A 54 -4.63 -0.37 -14.56
N SER A 55 -4.16 -1.25 -15.42
CA SER A 55 -5.00 -2.27 -16.08
C SER A 55 -5.61 -3.22 -15.06
N LEU A 56 -4.83 -3.71 -14.09
CA LEU A 56 -5.32 -4.61 -13.04
C LEU A 56 -6.42 -3.95 -12.20
N ILE A 57 -6.23 -2.70 -11.77
CA ILE A 57 -7.24 -1.97 -10.99
C ILE A 57 -8.49 -1.69 -11.83
N ALA A 58 -8.35 -1.27 -13.09
CA ALA A 58 -9.48 -1.03 -13.99
C ALA A 58 -10.33 -2.28 -14.24
N ASN A 59 -9.71 -3.47 -14.20
CA ASN A 59 -10.38 -4.76 -14.34
C ASN A 59 -10.90 -5.33 -13.02
N GLY A 60 -10.99 -4.52 -11.95
CA GLY A 60 -11.53 -4.92 -10.65
C GLY A 60 -10.53 -5.63 -9.74
N GLY A 61 -9.23 -5.54 -10.03
CA GLY A 61 -8.17 -6.03 -9.15
C GLY A 61 -8.17 -5.29 -7.82
N TYR A 62 -7.94 -6.02 -6.73
CA TYR A 62 -7.95 -5.47 -5.38
C TYR A 62 -6.65 -4.68 -5.09
N PRO A 63 -6.72 -3.34 -4.85
CA PRO A 63 -5.53 -2.50 -4.75
C PRO A 63 -4.67 -2.79 -3.51
N ASP A 64 -5.29 -3.32 -2.43
CA ASP A 64 -4.60 -3.66 -1.18
C ASP A 64 -4.18 -5.13 -1.09
N GLN A 65 -4.15 -5.85 -2.21
CA GLN A 65 -3.63 -7.21 -2.24
C GLN A 65 -2.17 -7.24 -1.82
N THR A 66 -1.83 -8.21 -0.94
CA THR A 66 -0.48 -8.35 -0.39
C THR A 66 0.28 -9.50 -1.03
N ASP A 67 1.60 -9.41 -0.95
CA ASP A 67 2.49 -10.55 -1.17
C ASP A 67 2.75 -11.36 0.13
N ASP A 68 3.72 -12.27 0.05
CA ASP A 68 4.09 -13.13 1.18
C ASP A 68 4.74 -12.36 2.34
N GLU A 69 5.30 -11.17 2.12
CA GLU A 69 5.81 -10.26 3.16
C GLU A 69 4.72 -9.36 3.75
N GLY A 70 3.48 -9.46 3.27
CA GLY A 70 2.38 -8.59 3.64
C GLY A 70 2.45 -7.21 2.99
N ARG A 71 3.27 -7.03 1.96
CA ARG A 71 3.44 -5.78 1.23
C ARG A 71 2.38 -5.61 0.16
N THR A 72 1.74 -4.45 0.13
CA THR A 72 0.81 -4.03 -0.91
C THR A 72 1.54 -3.34 -2.07
N GLY A 73 0.81 -3.04 -3.15
CA GLY A 73 1.32 -2.20 -4.22
C GLY A 73 1.80 -0.83 -3.75
N MET A 74 1.17 -0.25 -2.72
CA MET A 74 1.56 1.04 -2.14
C MET A 74 2.95 0.99 -1.47
N HIS A 75 3.29 -0.10 -0.78
CA HIS A 75 4.63 -0.30 -0.21
C HIS A 75 5.71 -0.29 -1.31
N TYR A 76 5.47 -1.05 -2.38
CA TYR A 76 6.43 -1.12 -3.49
C TYR A 76 6.54 0.19 -4.27
N ALA A 77 5.42 0.87 -4.50
CA ALA A 77 5.42 2.18 -5.14
C ALA A 77 6.21 3.21 -4.32
N ALA A 78 6.09 3.16 -2.99
CA ALA A 78 6.83 4.01 -2.05
C ALA A 78 8.34 3.69 -2.05
N ILE A 79 8.72 2.40 -2.01
CA ILE A 79 10.12 1.95 -2.12
C ILE A 79 10.74 2.40 -3.45
N ASN A 80 10.02 2.24 -4.55
CA ASN A 80 10.49 2.58 -5.89
C ASN A 80 10.48 4.09 -6.17
N GLY A 81 9.84 4.90 -5.31
CA GLY A 81 9.64 6.33 -5.53
C GLY A 81 8.70 6.61 -6.72
N ASN A 82 7.87 5.66 -7.14
CA ASN A 82 7.02 5.81 -8.31
C ASN A 82 5.72 6.55 -7.98
N LEU A 83 5.74 7.86 -8.13
CA LEU A 83 4.60 8.75 -7.86
C LEU A 83 3.39 8.41 -8.74
N GLN A 84 3.61 7.93 -9.97
CA GLN A 84 2.53 7.55 -10.87
C GLN A 84 1.77 6.33 -10.34
N ILE A 85 2.48 5.30 -9.85
CA ILE A 85 1.85 4.12 -9.26
C ILE A 85 1.12 4.51 -7.98
N ILE A 86 1.72 5.35 -7.10
CA ILE A 86 1.06 5.88 -5.90
C ILE A 86 -0.27 6.54 -6.29
N ALA A 87 -0.27 7.43 -7.29
CA ALA A 87 -1.48 8.11 -7.74
C ALA A 87 -2.54 7.15 -8.32
N ILE A 88 -2.13 6.13 -9.07
CA ILE A 88 -3.05 5.10 -9.61
C ILE A 88 -3.69 4.32 -8.46
N LEU A 89 -2.91 3.90 -7.46
CA LEU A 89 -3.38 3.15 -6.31
C LEU A 89 -4.36 3.96 -5.47
N ILE A 90 -4.07 5.25 -5.20
CA ILE A 90 -4.98 6.16 -4.49
C ILE A 90 -6.31 6.29 -5.22
N LYS A 91 -6.28 6.51 -6.55
CA LYS A 91 -7.49 6.56 -7.37
C LYS A 91 -8.28 5.24 -7.37
N GLY A 92 -7.58 4.13 -7.21
CA GLY A 92 -8.17 2.78 -7.08
C GLY A 92 -8.70 2.47 -5.67
N GLY A 93 -8.62 3.40 -4.73
CA GLY A 93 -9.11 3.23 -3.36
C GLY A 93 -8.16 2.46 -2.43
N ALA A 94 -6.86 2.40 -2.77
CA ALA A 94 -5.85 1.79 -1.90
C ALA A 94 -5.72 2.53 -0.57
N LYS A 95 -5.50 1.78 0.51
CA LYS A 95 -5.15 2.34 1.83
C LYS A 95 -3.77 3.01 1.76
N LEU A 96 -3.63 4.14 2.48
CA LEU A 96 -2.35 4.86 2.55
C LEU A 96 -1.37 4.22 3.54
N ASP A 97 -1.89 3.64 4.64
CA ASP A 97 -1.10 3.17 5.77
C ASP A 97 -1.26 1.65 6.04
N PRO A 98 -1.28 0.77 5.02
CA PRO A 98 -1.23 -0.66 5.29
C PRO A 98 0.08 -0.99 6.01
N LYS A 99 0.05 -1.99 6.91
CA LYS A 99 1.25 -2.46 7.63
C LYS A 99 1.69 -3.80 7.07
N GLU A 100 2.97 -3.92 6.65
CA GLU A 100 3.59 -5.18 6.25
C GLU A 100 4.00 -6.01 7.49
N LYS A 101 4.62 -7.18 7.32
CA LYS A 101 4.92 -8.12 8.42
C LYS A 101 5.75 -7.53 9.56
N LEU A 102 6.62 -6.55 9.30
CA LEU A 102 7.41 -5.85 10.32
C LEU A 102 6.67 -4.62 10.88
N GLY A 103 5.43 -4.38 10.44
CA GLY A 103 4.62 -3.25 10.85
C GLY A 103 4.96 -1.94 10.15
N ASN A 104 5.86 -1.97 9.16
CA ASN A 104 6.16 -0.76 8.40
C ASN A 104 5.00 -0.39 7.48
N THR A 105 4.69 0.90 7.40
CA THR A 105 3.80 1.48 6.39
C THR A 105 4.61 1.89 5.15
N PRO A 106 3.96 2.22 4.02
CA PRO A 106 4.64 2.76 2.86
C PRO A 106 5.53 3.97 3.17
N LEU A 107 5.10 4.84 4.11
CA LEU A 107 5.86 6.01 4.55
C LEU A 107 7.18 5.62 5.27
N HIS A 108 7.16 4.58 6.10
CA HIS A 108 8.39 4.06 6.72
C HIS A 108 9.39 3.59 5.65
N LEU A 109 8.92 2.82 4.67
CA LEU A 109 9.78 2.24 3.65
C LEU A 109 10.32 3.31 2.70
N ALA A 110 9.51 4.32 2.32
CA ALA A 110 9.98 5.46 1.55
C ALA A 110 11.08 6.24 2.28
N ALA A 111 10.90 6.46 3.60
CA ALA A 111 11.88 7.13 4.45
C ALA A 111 13.19 6.32 4.58
N ASP A 112 13.09 5.00 4.66
CA ASP A 112 14.25 4.09 4.78
C ASP A 112 15.15 4.12 3.55
N VAL A 113 14.55 4.19 2.35
CA VAL A 113 15.27 4.18 1.07
C VAL A 113 15.44 5.56 0.44
N ASN A 114 15.21 6.64 1.20
CA ASN A 114 15.39 8.03 0.79
C ASN A 114 14.55 8.49 -0.42
N GLN A 115 13.30 8.04 -0.53
CA GLN A 115 12.39 8.46 -1.59
C GLN A 115 11.66 9.75 -1.20
N VAL A 116 12.34 10.88 -1.30
CA VAL A 116 11.87 12.19 -0.82
C VAL A 116 10.51 12.57 -1.40
N GLU A 117 10.35 12.46 -2.72
CA GLU A 117 9.11 12.87 -3.40
C GLU A 117 7.93 11.94 -3.07
N ALA A 118 8.19 10.64 -2.87
CA ALA A 118 7.17 9.71 -2.42
C ALA A 118 6.73 10.01 -0.97
N VAL A 119 7.68 10.36 -0.08
CA VAL A 119 7.38 10.80 1.29
C VAL A 119 6.51 12.05 1.26
N LYS A 120 6.90 13.08 0.51
CA LYS A 120 6.12 14.32 0.38
C LYS A 120 4.71 14.03 -0.13
N LEU A 121 4.58 13.25 -1.20
CA LEU A 121 3.28 12.90 -1.78
C LEU A 121 2.39 12.15 -0.78
N LEU A 122 2.92 11.11 -0.10
CA LEU A 122 2.17 10.34 0.89
C LEU A 122 1.67 11.23 2.04
N LEU A 123 2.52 12.13 2.53
CA LEU A 123 2.15 13.10 3.57
C LEU A 123 1.11 14.11 3.08
N ASP A 124 1.19 14.57 1.83
CA ASP A 124 0.25 15.54 1.25
C ASP A 124 -1.14 14.95 1.03
N VAL A 125 -1.21 13.65 0.70
CA VAL A 125 -2.50 12.95 0.54
C VAL A 125 -3.08 12.43 1.84
N GLY A 126 -2.42 12.66 2.98
CA GLY A 126 -2.96 12.38 4.32
C GLY A 126 -2.53 11.05 4.92
N ALA A 127 -1.41 10.48 4.50
CA ALA A 127 -0.82 9.34 5.21
C ALA A 127 -0.48 9.71 6.67
N ALA A 128 -0.65 8.76 7.59
CA ALA A 128 -0.31 8.96 9.00
C ALA A 128 1.18 9.34 9.16
N VAL A 129 1.46 10.42 9.90
CA VAL A 129 2.82 10.96 10.03
C VAL A 129 3.66 10.14 11.00
N ASP A 130 3.05 9.68 12.10
CA ASP A 130 3.74 9.02 13.22
C ASP A 130 3.22 7.59 13.49
N PRO A 131 2.99 6.74 12.48
CA PRO A 131 2.72 5.34 12.77
C PRO A 131 3.98 4.73 13.38
N ASP A 132 3.81 3.73 14.24
CA ASP A 132 4.88 2.91 14.79
C ASP A 132 4.89 1.53 14.12
N ASN A 133 6.06 1.02 13.83
CA ASN A 133 6.25 -0.35 13.39
C ASN A 133 6.39 -1.31 14.60
N LYS A 134 6.69 -2.59 14.36
CA LYS A 134 6.84 -3.59 15.44
C LYS A 134 8.01 -3.34 16.40
N ASN A 135 8.93 -2.45 16.06
CA ASN A 135 10.03 -2.02 16.93
C ASN A 135 9.71 -0.70 17.66
N GLY A 136 8.51 -0.14 17.47
CA GLY A 136 8.14 1.19 17.97
C GLY A 136 8.74 2.34 17.17
N MET A 137 9.43 2.06 16.05
CA MET A 137 10.05 3.12 15.26
C MET A 137 9.00 3.86 14.41
N THR A 138 9.13 5.18 14.35
CA THR A 138 8.36 6.06 13.45
C THR A 138 9.14 6.34 12.16
N PRO A 139 8.47 6.84 11.09
CA PRO A 139 9.16 7.29 9.87
C PRO A 139 10.26 8.33 10.16
N LEU A 140 10.03 9.23 11.14
CA LEU A 140 11.03 10.22 11.55
C LEU A 140 12.29 9.57 12.13
N MET A 141 12.15 8.54 12.98
CA MET A 141 13.30 7.82 13.55
C MET A 141 14.09 7.09 12.46
N ILE A 142 13.40 6.46 11.49
CA ILE A 142 14.05 5.81 10.36
C ILE A 142 14.81 6.84 9.52
N ALA A 143 14.16 7.94 9.12
CA ALA A 143 14.82 9.01 8.37
C ALA A 143 16.03 9.58 9.10
N ALA A 144 15.92 9.71 10.44
CA ALA A 144 16.99 10.20 11.30
C ALA A 144 18.19 9.23 11.34
N SER A 145 17.94 7.94 11.46
CA SER A 145 19.00 6.91 11.44
C SER A 145 19.68 6.79 10.08
N ARG A 146 18.99 7.13 8.98
CA ARG A 146 19.55 7.15 7.60
C ARG A 146 20.23 8.46 7.24
N GLY A 147 20.11 9.51 8.05
CA GLY A 147 20.71 10.81 7.77
C GLY A 147 19.93 11.63 6.71
N ASN A 148 18.69 11.29 6.42
CA ASN A 148 17.88 11.88 5.36
C ASN A 148 17.29 13.22 5.80
N VAL A 149 18.10 14.28 5.77
CA VAL A 149 17.74 15.63 6.28
C VAL A 149 16.46 16.16 5.62
N GLU A 150 16.29 15.98 4.31
CA GLU A 150 15.13 16.50 3.58
C GLU A 150 13.83 15.78 4.01
N ILE A 151 13.88 14.46 4.18
CA ILE A 151 12.74 13.68 4.68
C ILE A 151 12.43 14.07 6.14
N VAL A 152 13.46 14.23 6.98
CA VAL A 152 13.29 14.71 8.35
C VAL A 152 12.56 16.06 8.37
N GLN A 153 12.98 17.01 7.52
CA GLN A 153 12.31 18.31 7.41
C GLN A 153 10.86 18.19 6.93
N ALA A 154 10.59 17.36 5.94
CA ALA A 154 9.23 17.12 5.44
C ALA A 154 8.32 16.54 6.53
N LEU A 155 8.80 15.55 7.28
CA LEU A 155 8.05 14.95 8.38
C LEU A 155 7.80 15.95 9.50
N LEU A 156 8.80 16.74 9.88
CA LEU A 156 8.67 17.78 10.91
C LEU A 156 7.68 18.87 10.49
N ALA A 157 7.68 19.28 9.22
CA ALA A 157 6.72 20.24 8.66
C ALA A 157 5.28 19.73 8.73
N LYS A 158 5.08 18.42 8.65
CA LYS A 158 3.77 17.76 8.82
C LYS A 158 3.44 17.40 10.26
N GLY A 159 4.24 17.85 11.23
CA GLY A 159 3.97 17.74 12.64
C GLY A 159 4.48 16.47 13.30
N ALA A 160 5.41 15.74 12.69
CA ALA A 160 6.01 14.56 13.28
C ALA A 160 6.49 14.81 14.72
N SER A 161 6.23 13.83 15.59
CA SER A 161 6.61 13.90 17.00
C SER A 161 8.11 13.66 17.17
N VAL A 162 8.77 14.62 17.76
CA VAL A 162 10.21 14.55 18.09
C VAL A 162 10.49 13.87 19.44
N THR A 163 9.44 13.59 20.21
CA THR A 163 9.54 13.05 21.59
C THR A 163 9.10 11.58 21.69
N LYS A 164 8.51 11.02 20.64
CA LYS A 164 8.23 9.58 20.60
C LYS A 164 9.54 8.81 20.71
N THR A 165 9.49 7.67 21.39
CA THR A 165 10.61 6.73 21.51
C THR A 165 10.21 5.37 20.95
N ASP A 166 11.17 4.65 20.43
CA ASP A 166 11.01 3.23 20.11
C ASP A 166 10.97 2.36 21.37
N TYR A 167 10.82 1.06 21.24
CA TYR A 167 10.76 0.14 22.39
C TYR A 167 12.10 0.00 23.14
N THR A 168 13.20 0.56 22.62
CA THR A 168 14.48 0.67 23.33
C THR A 168 14.62 1.98 24.11
N GLY A 169 13.60 2.86 24.04
CA GLY A 169 13.61 4.18 24.66
C GLY A 169 14.33 5.26 23.86
N ARG A 170 14.66 5.00 22.59
CA ARG A 170 15.43 5.91 21.74
C ARG A 170 14.50 6.74 20.87
N ASP A 171 14.66 8.06 20.89
CA ASP A 171 13.97 9.02 20.03
C ASP A 171 14.71 9.26 18.70
N ALA A 172 14.16 10.11 17.82
CA ALA A 172 14.77 10.45 16.54
C ALA A 172 16.14 11.14 16.67
N VAL A 173 16.36 11.94 17.74
CA VAL A 173 17.66 12.58 18.01
C VAL A 173 18.69 11.53 18.41
N GLY A 174 18.30 10.57 19.25
CA GLY A 174 19.15 9.45 19.65
C GLY A 174 19.58 8.60 18.47
N TRP A 175 18.65 8.27 17.55
CA TRP A 175 18.97 7.54 16.33
C TRP A 175 19.93 8.30 15.41
N ALA A 176 19.70 9.61 15.21
CA ALA A 176 20.61 10.45 14.42
C ALA A 176 22.00 10.56 15.03
N ALA A 177 22.10 10.66 16.35
CA ALA A 177 23.36 10.78 17.07
C ALA A 177 24.17 9.48 17.00
N GLU A 178 23.53 8.33 17.24
CA GLU A 178 24.15 7.01 17.14
C GLU A 178 24.66 6.71 15.72
N SER A 179 23.88 7.06 14.72
CA SER A 179 24.23 6.89 13.30
C SER A 179 25.18 7.99 12.80
N ARG A 180 25.63 8.93 13.65
CA ARG A 180 26.58 10.01 13.34
C ARG A 180 26.08 10.97 12.25
N HIS A 181 24.81 11.39 12.34
CA HIS A 181 24.18 12.36 11.44
C HIS A 181 23.96 13.73 12.10
N PRO A 182 25.02 14.56 12.29
CA PRO A 182 24.91 15.82 13.04
C PRO A 182 23.95 16.84 12.39
N ALA A 183 23.82 16.84 11.07
CA ALA A 183 22.91 17.71 10.35
C ALA A 183 21.44 17.40 10.70
N VAL A 184 21.09 16.13 10.84
CA VAL A 184 19.75 15.69 11.27
C VAL A 184 19.50 16.09 12.72
N VAL A 185 20.48 15.86 13.62
CA VAL A 185 20.39 16.29 15.03
C VAL A 185 20.07 17.78 15.13
N GLN A 186 20.78 18.62 14.33
CA GLN A 186 20.54 20.05 14.30
C GLN A 186 19.14 20.41 13.75
N ALA A 187 18.69 19.74 12.69
CA ALA A 187 17.37 19.97 12.10
C ALA A 187 16.25 19.69 13.12
N ILE A 188 16.32 18.56 13.83
CA ILE A 188 15.34 18.17 14.83
C ILE A 188 15.37 19.15 16.02
N LYS A 189 16.54 19.52 16.54
CA LYS A 189 16.67 20.46 17.66
C LYS A 189 16.12 21.85 17.31
N ARG A 190 16.32 22.35 16.08
CA ARG A 190 15.72 23.61 15.62
C ARG A 190 14.20 23.55 15.61
N ALA A 191 13.61 22.44 15.15
CA ALA A 191 12.17 22.25 15.16
C ALA A 191 11.61 22.15 16.59
N GLN A 192 12.35 21.56 17.54
CA GLN A 192 11.96 21.53 18.96
C GLN A 192 11.94 22.92 19.58
N SER A 193 12.94 23.77 19.29
CA SER A 193 12.99 25.15 19.82
C SER A 193 11.89 26.04 19.23
N ALA A 194 11.59 25.91 17.95
CA ALA A 194 10.54 26.69 17.30
C ALA A 194 9.11 26.38 17.82
N LYS A 195 8.87 25.20 18.38
CA LYS A 195 7.56 24.83 19.00
C LYS A 195 7.41 25.35 20.45
N LYS A 196 8.48 25.86 21.07
CA LYS A 196 8.48 26.37 22.45
C LYS A 196 8.33 27.89 22.54
N SER A 197 8.46 28.60 21.39
CA SER A 197 8.27 30.05 21.23
C SER A 197 6.82 30.34 20.82
#